data_99a8629997ad43c0d3594608aad6f7f9
#
_entry.id   99a8629997ad43c0d3594608aad6f7f9
#
_cell.length_a   1.000
_cell.length_b   1.000
_cell.length_c   1.000
_cell.angle_alpha   90.00
_cell.angle_beta   90.00
_cell.angle_gamma   90.00
#
_symmetry.space_group_name_H-M   'P 1'
#
loop_
_entity.id
_entity.type
_entity.pdbx_description
1 polymer ?
#
loop_
_entity_poly.entity_id
_entity_poly.type
_entity_poly.pdbx_seq_one_letter_code
_entity_poly.pdbx_strand_id
1 'polypeptide(L)'
;ADWLVDVGPGAGDKGGKICLNAPLKALMEYSSDNGKIPSSLDKETAGHCIFGKSKTLDYLQGKDSIEIPSERRAGSGKFLSIKGARGNNLKNVSVDFPLGCFIGISGVSGSGKSTLINETLMPILKNKFYRAKLHPLAYDSLEGVENIDKLIEIDQSPIGRSPRSNPATFTGVFNDIRNLFADTPDAKVRGFKAGRFSFNVAGGRCEACSGNGYKTIEMNFLPDVYVPCETCRGKRYKEDKLDVQ
;
A
#
# COMPACT_ATOMS: atom_id res chain seq x y z
N ALA A 1 -25.10 -5.80 7.26
CA ALA A 1 -24.71 -5.33 8.61
C ALA A 1 -25.87 -4.55 9.22
N ASP A 2 -26.09 -4.72 10.52
CA ASP A 2 -27.18 -4.04 11.23
C ASP A 2 -26.71 -2.71 11.82
N TRP A 3 -25.41 -2.61 12.08
CA TRP A 3 -24.75 -1.45 12.65
C TRP A 3 -23.47 -1.13 11.88
N LEU A 4 -23.19 0.18 11.69
CA LEU A 4 -22.00 0.66 11.00
C LEU A 4 -21.21 1.59 11.92
N VAL A 5 -19.91 1.33 12.00
CA VAL A 5 -18.93 2.23 12.62
C VAL A 5 -17.92 2.61 11.52
N ASP A 6 -17.79 3.89 11.23
CA ASP A 6 -16.82 4.42 10.27
C ASP A 6 -15.76 5.25 10.97
N VAL A 7 -14.50 4.94 10.68
CA VAL A 7 -13.33 5.60 11.28
C VAL A 7 -12.60 6.40 10.22
N GLY A 8 -12.42 7.69 10.47
CA GLY A 8 -11.80 8.60 9.51
C GLY A 8 -11.46 9.95 10.15
N PRO A 9 -11.68 11.07 9.41
CA PRO A 9 -12.13 11.15 8.01
C PRO A 9 -11.04 10.81 6.98
N GLY A 10 -9.77 10.79 7.37
CA GLY A 10 -8.65 10.47 6.50
C GLY A 10 -7.76 9.38 7.10
N ALA A 11 -6.51 9.29 6.62
CA ALA A 11 -5.52 8.35 7.10
C ALA A 11 -4.40 9.05 7.88
N GLY A 12 -3.68 8.31 8.75
CA GLY A 12 -2.59 8.84 9.56
C GLY A 12 -3.05 9.96 10.50
N ASP A 13 -2.34 11.06 10.53
CA ASP A 13 -2.62 12.22 11.40
C ASP A 13 -4.01 12.86 11.15
N LYS A 14 -4.58 12.61 9.98
CA LYS A 14 -5.93 13.09 9.59
C LYS A 14 -7.05 12.10 9.89
N GLY A 15 -6.73 10.96 10.48
CA GLY A 15 -7.66 9.89 10.82
C GLY A 15 -7.89 9.74 12.31
N GLY A 16 -8.26 8.53 12.74
CA GLY A 16 -8.36 8.13 14.14
C GLY A 16 -9.59 8.68 14.88
N LYS A 17 -10.59 9.20 14.17
CA LYS A 17 -11.85 9.66 14.74
C LYS A 17 -13.02 8.79 14.26
N ILE A 18 -14.02 8.61 15.11
CA ILE A 18 -15.26 7.98 14.69
C ILE A 18 -16.10 9.02 13.93
N CYS A 19 -16.32 8.79 12.64
CA CYS A 19 -17.16 9.63 11.79
C CYS A 19 -18.63 9.24 11.88
N LEU A 20 -18.90 7.94 11.94
CA LEU A 20 -20.25 7.38 12.10
C LEU A 20 -20.22 6.27 13.13
N ASN A 21 -21.29 6.17 13.90
CA ASN A 21 -21.58 5.06 14.80
C ASN A 21 -23.08 4.98 14.99
N ALA A 22 -23.78 4.17 14.19
CA ALA A 22 -25.25 4.08 14.27
C ALA A 22 -25.78 2.82 13.55
N PRO A 23 -27.06 2.45 13.82
CA PRO A 23 -27.74 1.43 13.03
C PRO A 23 -27.76 1.82 11.54
N LEU A 24 -27.49 0.85 10.65
CA LEU A 24 -27.44 1.10 9.22
C LEU A 24 -28.74 1.72 8.67
N LYS A 25 -29.89 1.25 9.17
CA LYS A 25 -31.21 1.81 8.79
C LYS A 25 -31.28 3.31 9.06
N ALA A 26 -30.85 3.76 10.22
CA ALA A 26 -30.83 5.18 10.57
C ALA A 26 -29.84 5.99 9.72
N LEU A 27 -28.69 5.40 9.38
CA LEU A 27 -27.71 6.03 8.49
C LEU A 27 -28.23 6.19 7.06
N MET A 28 -29.06 5.30 6.58
CA MET A 28 -29.68 5.43 5.25
C MET A 28 -30.70 6.58 5.20
N GLU A 29 -31.31 6.94 6.34
CA GLU A 29 -32.26 8.05 6.47
C GLU A 29 -31.56 9.38 6.80
N TYR A 30 -30.30 9.32 7.30
CA TYR A 30 -29.53 10.49 7.72
C TYR A 30 -29.05 11.31 6.53
N SER A 31 -29.23 12.66 6.63
CA SER A 31 -28.65 13.60 5.67
C SER A 31 -27.61 14.47 6.37
N SER A 32 -26.38 14.40 5.92
CA SER A 32 -25.28 15.23 6.42
C SER A 32 -25.50 16.73 6.21
N ASP A 33 -26.32 17.11 5.26
CA ASP A 33 -26.58 18.52 4.91
C ASP A 33 -27.53 19.18 5.91
N ASN A 34 -28.46 18.41 6.48
CA ASN A 34 -29.44 18.89 7.42
C ASN A 34 -29.11 18.60 8.90
N GLY A 35 -28.15 17.72 9.16
CA GLY A 35 -27.75 17.31 10.50
C GLY A 35 -28.87 16.69 11.35
N LYS A 36 -30.00 16.35 10.74
CA LYS A 36 -31.17 15.84 11.45
C LYS A 36 -31.01 14.37 11.79
N ILE A 37 -31.12 14.06 13.08
CA ILE A 37 -31.15 12.67 13.56
C ILE A 37 -32.44 12.02 13.06
N PRO A 38 -32.37 10.82 12.45
CA PRO A 38 -33.55 10.12 11.95
C PRO A 38 -34.61 9.87 13.05
N SER A 39 -35.85 10.11 12.72
CA SER A 39 -36.98 9.90 13.65
C SER A 39 -37.25 8.42 13.95
N SER A 40 -36.63 7.51 13.18
CA SER A 40 -36.68 6.07 13.37
C SER A 40 -35.87 5.57 14.60
N LEU A 41 -35.03 6.44 15.21
CA LEU A 41 -34.26 6.11 16.40
C LEU A 41 -35.00 6.50 17.68
N ASP A 42 -35.06 5.56 18.63
CA ASP A 42 -35.44 5.87 19.99
C ASP A 42 -34.43 6.77 20.69
N LYS A 43 -34.86 7.49 21.73
CA LYS A 43 -33.99 8.48 22.42
C LYS A 43 -32.77 7.86 23.10
N GLU A 44 -32.86 6.62 23.55
CA GLU A 44 -31.78 5.93 24.24
C GLU A 44 -30.71 5.54 23.25
N THR A 45 -31.05 4.90 22.14
CA THR A 45 -30.15 4.54 21.06
C THR A 45 -29.52 5.77 20.41
N ALA A 46 -30.29 6.84 20.21
CA ALA A 46 -29.80 8.09 19.62
C ALA A 46 -28.70 8.74 20.46
N GLY A 47 -28.73 8.60 21.79
CA GLY A 47 -27.70 9.12 22.70
C GLY A 47 -26.32 8.46 22.53
N HIS A 48 -26.26 7.27 21.96
CA HIS A 48 -25.03 6.52 21.69
C HIS A 48 -24.56 6.63 20.23
N CYS A 49 -25.34 7.27 19.36
CA CYS A 49 -25.02 7.37 17.94
C CYS A 49 -24.15 8.60 17.63
N ILE A 50 -23.28 8.43 16.63
CA ILE A 50 -22.46 9.51 16.06
C ILE A 50 -22.83 9.62 14.59
N PHE A 51 -23.19 10.84 14.18
CA PHE A 51 -23.53 11.19 12.81
C PHE A 51 -22.61 12.29 12.31
N GLY A 52 -21.84 12.01 11.28
CA GLY A 52 -20.91 12.96 10.68
C GLY A 52 -20.73 12.71 9.19
N LYS A 53 -19.82 13.45 8.57
CA LYS A 53 -19.47 13.26 7.17
C LYS A 53 -18.65 11.99 6.99
N SER A 54 -19.03 11.15 6.05
CA SER A 54 -18.39 9.88 5.75
C SER A 54 -18.51 9.54 4.29
N LYS A 55 -17.40 9.23 3.65
CA LYS A 55 -17.38 8.72 2.27
C LYS A 55 -18.08 7.37 2.17
N THR A 56 -17.95 6.52 3.16
CA THR A 56 -18.66 5.24 3.23
C THR A 56 -20.18 5.45 3.13
N LEU A 57 -20.70 6.44 3.86
CA LEU A 57 -22.13 6.75 3.83
C LEU A 57 -22.55 7.32 2.47
N ASP A 58 -21.74 8.20 1.87
CA ASP A 58 -22.03 8.78 0.56
C ASP A 58 -22.19 7.67 -0.50
N TYR A 59 -21.31 6.65 -0.50
CA TYR A 59 -21.42 5.49 -1.36
C TYR A 59 -22.66 4.62 -1.05
N LEU A 60 -22.93 4.35 0.23
CA LEU A 60 -24.09 3.56 0.63
C LEU A 60 -25.41 4.22 0.26
N GLN A 61 -25.48 5.55 0.36
CA GLN A 61 -26.66 6.33 -0.02
C GLN A 61 -26.76 6.59 -1.53
N GLY A 62 -25.76 6.18 -2.30
CA GLY A 62 -25.72 6.42 -3.75
C GLY A 62 -25.42 7.85 -4.14
N LYS A 63 -24.96 8.71 -3.21
CA LYS A 63 -24.51 10.07 -3.51
C LYS A 63 -23.21 10.07 -4.31
N ASP A 64 -22.31 9.16 -3.94
CA ASP A 64 -21.09 8.86 -4.68
C ASP A 64 -21.20 7.47 -5.33
N SER A 65 -20.66 7.32 -6.52
CA SER A 65 -20.58 6.03 -7.21
C SER A 65 -19.33 5.95 -8.08
N ILE A 66 -18.84 4.74 -8.31
CA ILE A 66 -17.82 4.49 -9.31
C ILE A 66 -18.54 4.28 -10.64
N GLU A 67 -18.38 5.21 -11.55
CA GLU A 67 -19.01 5.14 -12.87
C GLU A 67 -18.55 3.90 -13.64
N ILE A 68 -19.51 3.17 -14.17
CA ILE A 68 -19.25 2.05 -15.07
C ILE A 68 -19.21 2.61 -16.48
N PRO A 69 -18.05 2.53 -17.19
CA PRO A 69 -17.96 3.07 -18.55
C PRO A 69 -18.94 2.35 -19.47
N SER A 70 -19.64 3.13 -20.29
CA SER A 70 -20.60 2.61 -21.27
C SER A 70 -19.92 1.75 -22.35
N GLU A 71 -18.69 2.10 -22.69
CA GLU A 71 -17.86 1.37 -23.64
C GLU A 71 -16.65 0.75 -22.95
N ARG A 72 -16.38 -0.52 -23.26
CA ARG A 72 -15.20 -1.23 -22.78
C ARG A 72 -14.09 -1.18 -23.82
N ARG A 73 -12.84 -1.21 -23.39
CA ARG A 73 -11.69 -1.31 -24.30
C ARG A 73 -11.73 -2.64 -25.04
N ALA A 74 -11.64 -2.58 -26.36
CA ALA A 74 -11.63 -3.77 -27.20
C ALA A 74 -10.32 -4.57 -27.11
N GLY A 75 -9.25 -3.96 -26.53
CA GLY A 75 -7.92 -4.54 -26.50
C GLY A 75 -7.17 -4.37 -27.83
N SER A 76 -6.00 -4.99 -27.94
CA SER A 76 -5.12 -4.91 -29.12
C SER A 76 -5.41 -6.01 -30.17
N GLY A 77 -6.35 -6.90 -29.89
CA GLY A 77 -6.58 -8.13 -30.68
C GLY A 77 -5.52 -9.23 -30.48
N LYS A 78 -4.51 -8.97 -29.62
CA LYS A 78 -3.47 -9.95 -29.26
C LYS A 78 -3.75 -10.53 -27.88
N PHE A 79 -3.26 -11.73 -27.63
CA PHE A 79 -3.48 -12.46 -26.39
C PHE A 79 -2.17 -12.98 -25.82
N LEU A 80 -2.11 -13.09 -24.51
CA LEU A 80 -1.17 -13.92 -23.79
C LEU A 80 -1.93 -15.17 -23.34
N SER A 81 -1.57 -16.33 -23.86
CA SER A 81 -2.33 -17.57 -23.67
C SER A 81 -1.53 -18.57 -22.88
N ILE A 82 -2.00 -18.94 -21.69
CA ILE A 82 -1.46 -20.06 -20.92
C ILE A 82 -2.32 -21.29 -21.16
N LYS A 83 -1.67 -22.45 -21.43
CA LYS A 83 -2.35 -23.71 -21.68
C LYS A 83 -1.94 -24.76 -20.67
N GLY A 84 -2.91 -25.54 -20.23
CA GLY A 84 -2.68 -26.72 -19.43
C GLY A 84 -2.12 -26.48 -18.02
N ALA A 85 -2.47 -25.40 -17.35
CA ALA A 85 -2.03 -25.14 -15.98
C ALA A 85 -2.63 -26.17 -15.01
N ARG A 86 -1.76 -26.88 -14.26
CA ARG A 86 -2.12 -28.02 -13.40
C ARG A 86 -1.56 -27.94 -11.98
N GLY A 87 -1.07 -26.77 -11.59
CA GLY A 87 -0.53 -26.59 -10.24
C GLY A 87 -1.63 -26.67 -9.18
N ASN A 88 -1.30 -27.22 -8.02
CA ASN A 88 -2.18 -27.34 -6.87
C ASN A 88 -3.59 -27.88 -7.25
N ASN A 89 -4.63 -27.05 -7.10
CA ASN A 89 -6.01 -27.42 -7.40
C ASN A 89 -6.47 -27.11 -8.84
N LEU A 90 -5.56 -26.60 -9.70
CA LEU A 90 -5.90 -26.32 -11.11
C LEU A 90 -6.09 -27.62 -11.90
N LYS A 91 -7.20 -27.72 -12.63
CA LYS A 91 -7.58 -28.90 -13.41
C LYS A 91 -7.38 -28.65 -14.89
N ASN A 92 -6.11 -28.61 -15.34
CA ASN A 92 -5.74 -28.42 -16.75
C ASN A 92 -6.35 -27.13 -17.34
N VAL A 93 -6.19 -26.02 -16.63
CA VAL A 93 -6.80 -24.73 -16.97
C VAL A 93 -6.04 -24.07 -18.12
N SER A 94 -6.78 -23.63 -19.14
CA SER A 94 -6.25 -22.80 -20.22
C SER A 94 -6.97 -21.46 -20.23
N VAL A 95 -6.21 -20.37 -20.35
CA VAL A 95 -6.76 -19.00 -20.29
C VAL A 95 -6.05 -18.10 -21.29
N ASP A 96 -6.85 -17.31 -22.02
CA ASP A 96 -6.37 -16.26 -22.91
C ASP A 96 -6.55 -14.90 -22.23
N PHE A 97 -5.46 -14.17 -22.02
CA PHE A 97 -5.45 -12.83 -21.47
C PHE A 97 -5.37 -11.80 -22.61
N PRO A 98 -6.44 -11.04 -22.90
CA PRO A 98 -6.44 -10.05 -23.96
C PRO A 98 -5.48 -8.89 -23.62
N LEU A 99 -4.57 -8.56 -24.53
CA LEU A 99 -3.62 -7.48 -24.31
C LEU A 99 -4.24 -6.10 -24.62
N GLY A 100 -3.78 -5.06 -23.92
CA GLY A 100 -4.34 -3.71 -24.01
C GLY A 100 -5.60 -3.50 -23.18
N CYS A 101 -5.96 -4.47 -22.32
CA CYS A 101 -7.11 -4.41 -21.42
C CYS A 101 -6.70 -4.38 -19.95
N PHE A 102 -7.61 -3.92 -19.10
CA PHE A 102 -7.57 -4.18 -17.67
C PHE A 102 -8.28 -5.51 -17.40
N ILE A 103 -7.55 -6.48 -16.84
CA ILE A 103 -8.04 -7.84 -16.63
C ILE A 103 -8.21 -8.07 -15.12
N GLY A 104 -9.45 -8.30 -14.70
CA GLY A 104 -9.78 -8.67 -13.32
C GLY A 104 -9.87 -10.19 -13.18
N ILE A 105 -9.15 -10.76 -12.21
CA ILE A 105 -9.21 -12.18 -11.87
C ILE A 105 -9.89 -12.31 -10.51
N SER A 106 -11.09 -12.88 -10.50
CA SER A 106 -11.92 -13.02 -9.32
C SER A 106 -12.28 -14.50 -9.01
N GLY A 107 -12.78 -14.74 -7.84
CA GLY A 107 -13.21 -16.06 -7.37
C GLY A 107 -13.09 -16.19 -5.85
N VAL A 108 -13.71 -17.19 -5.29
CA VAL A 108 -13.66 -17.48 -3.85
C VAL A 108 -12.22 -17.75 -3.35
N SER A 109 -11.99 -17.62 -2.06
CA SER A 109 -10.67 -17.95 -1.48
C SER A 109 -10.35 -19.43 -1.74
N GLY A 110 -9.10 -19.72 -2.10
CA GLY A 110 -8.68 -21.09 -2.44
C GLY A 110 -9.07 -21.59 -3.83
N SER A 111 -9.74 -20.79 -4.69
CA SER A 111 -10.14 -21.24 -6.03
C SER A 111 -9.01 -21.45 -7.05
N GLY A 112 -7.75 -21.08 -6.70
CA GLY A 112 -6.60 -21.25 -7.59
C GLY A 112 -6.12 -19.98 -8.29
N LYS A 113 -6.67 -18.79 -7.96
CA LYS A 113 -6.25 -17.51 -8.56
C LYS A 113 -4.74 -17.26 -8.41
N SER A 114 -4.24 -17.36 -7.17
CA SER A 114 -2.82 -17.17 -6.87
C SER A 114 -1.95 -18.26 -7.51
N THR A 115 -2.44 -19.47 -7.57
CA THR A 115 -1.75 -20.59 -8.23
C THR A 115 -1.58 -20.33 -9.71
N LEU A 116 -2.63 -19.85 -10.39
CA LEU A 116 -2.56 -19.53 -11.83
C LEU A 116 -1.63 -18.35 -12.10
N ILE A 117 -1.79 -17.27 -11.35
CA ILE A 117 -1.06 -16.03 -11.63
C ILE A 117 0.32 -16.00 -10.97
N ASN A 118 0.38 -16.11 -9.63
CA ASN A 118 1.63 -15.87 -8.90
C ASN A 118 2.59 -17.06 -8.94
N GLU A 119 2.05 -18.30 -9.00
CA GLU A 119 2.86 -19.50 -8.91
C GLU A 119 3.11 -20.17 -10.30
N THR A 120 2.30 -19.83 -11.30
CA THR A 120 2.48 -20.36 -12.67
C THR A 120 2.90 -19.26 -13.63
N LEU A 121 2.03 -18.28 -13.93
CA LEU A 121 2.27 -17.28 -14.98
C LEU A 121 3.44 -16.34 -14.65
N MET A 122 3.46 -15.77 -13.44
CA MET A 122 4.50 -14.81 -13.03
C MET A 122 5.92 -15.38 -13.07
N PRO A 123 6.21 -16.60 -12.56
CA PRO A 123 7.53 -17.22 -12.70
C PRO A 123 7.97 -17.41 -14.14
N ILE A 124 7.08 -17.80 -15.06
CA ILE A 124 7.39 -17.96 -16.48
C ILE A 124 7.82 -16.60 -17.06
N LEU A 125 7.03 -15.56 -16.83
CA LEU A 125 7.32 -14.21 -17.34
C LEU A 125 8.60 -13.63 -16.72
N LYS A 126 8.83 -13.80 -15.41
CA LYS A 126 10.09 -13.38 -14.76
C LYS A 126 11.31 -14.10 -15.35
N ASN A 127 11.20 -15.38 -15.63
CA ASN A 127 12.28 -16.14 -16.27
C ASN A 127 12.57 -15.59 -17.68
N LYS A 128 11.54 -15.24 -18.43
CA LYS A 128 11.68 -14.71 -19.80
C LYS A 128 12.29 -13.31 -19.81
N PHE A 129 11.76 -12.39 -19.00
CA PHE A 129 12.16 -10.96 -19.05
C PHE A 129 13.37 -10.64 -18.19
N TYR A 130 13.51 -11.30 -17.02
CA TYR A 130 14.54 -10.96 -16.04
C TYR A 130 15.56 -12.07 -15.80
N ARG A 131 15.49 -13.17 -16.58
CA ARG A 131 16.37 -14.34 -16.41
C ARG A 131 16.35 -14.87 -14.96
N ALA A 132 15.23 -14.72 -14.27
CA ALA A 132 15.03 -15.28 -12.95
C ALA A 132 15.03 -16.81 -13.06
N LYS A 133 15.64 -17.50 -12.12
CA LYS A 133 15.66 -18.97 -12.10
C LYS A 133 14.54 -19.50 -11.21
N LEU A 134 13.29 -19.13 -11.52
CA LEU A 134 12.10 -19.54 -10.77
C LEU A 134 11.52 -20.82 -11.40
N HIS A 135 10.89 -21.64 -10.56
CA HIS A 135 10.22 -22.86 -11.00
C HIS A 135 8.71 -22.62 -11.06
N PRO A 136 8.13 -22.42 -12.25
CA PRO A 136 6.68 -22.33 -12.38
C PRO A 136 6.02 -23.68 -12.06
N LEU A 137 4.80 -23.67 -11.60
CA LEU A 137 4.01 -24.88 -11.48
C LEU A 137 3.70 -25.47 -12.87
N ALA A 138 3.28 -26.73 -12.91
CA ALA A 138 3.09 -27.48 -14.15
C ALA A 138 2.09 -26.81 -15.10
N TYR A 139 2.48 -26.63 -16.34
CA TYR A 139 1.68 -26.13 -17.47
C TYR A 139 2.19 -26.73 -18.77
N ASP A 140 1.43 -26.58 -19.87
CA ASP A 140 1.86 -27.12 -21.18
C ASP A 140 2.64 -26.08 -21.99
N SER A 141 2.05 -24.90 -22.22
CA SER A 141 2.68 -23.82 -22.99
C SER A 141 2.21 -22.44 -22.58
N LEU A 142 3.03 -21.43 -22.93
CA LEU A 142 2.68 -20.01 -22.86
C LEU A 142 2.98 -19.37 -24.22
N GLU A 143 1.96 -18.83 -24.85
CA GLU A 143 2.01 -18.20 -26.18
C GLU A 143 1.74 -16.70 -26.07
N GLY A 144 2.22 -15.89 -27.02
CA GLY A 144 1.97 -14.46 -27.09
C GLY A 144 2.89 -13.60 -26.21
N VAL A 145 3.93 -14.18 -25.61
CA VAL A 145 4.91 -13.46 -24.77
C VAL A 145 5.70 -12.42 -25.56
N GLU A 146 5.89 -12.65 -26.86
CA GLU A 146 6.56 -11.74 -27.80
C GLU A 146 5.82 -10.41 -28.00
N ASN A 147 4.55 -10.33 -27.59
CA ASN A 147 3.74 -9.12 -27.66
C ASN A 147 3.85 -8.26 -26.38
N ILE A 148 4.73 -8.64 -25.44
CA ILE A 148 4.93 -7.96 -24.15
C ILE A 148 6.38 -7.48 -24.08
N ASP A 149 6.57 -6.20 -23.75
CA ASP A 149 7.92 -5.61 -23.67
C ASP A 149 8.57 -5.83 -22.30
N LYS A 150 7.79 -5.78 -21.24
CA LYS A 150 8.27 -5.90 -19.85
C LYS A 150 7.18 -6.37 -18.89
N LEU A 151 7.61 -6.89 -17.76
CA LEU A 151 6.75 -7.24 -16.63
C LEU A 151 6.97 -6.27 -15.49
N ILE A 152 5.90 -5.76 -14.89
CA ILE A 152 5.94 -5.00 -13.66
C ILE A 152 5.04 -5.71 -12.66
N GLU A 153 5.62 -6.16 -11.56
CA GLU A 153 4.89 -6.75 -10.46
C GLU A 153 4.69 -5.71 -9.35
N ILE A 154 3.45 -5.58 -8.91
CA ILE A 154 3.07 -4.74 -7.77
C ILE A 154 2.40 -5.65 -6.77
N ASP A 155 2.94 -5.71 -5.58
CA ASP A 155 2.39 -6.46 -4.46
C ASP A 155 2.15 -5.56 -3.24
N GLN A 156 1.60 -6.12 -2.18
CA GLN A 156 1.36 -5.40 -0.92
C GLN A 156 2.49 -5.63 0.10
N SER A 157 3.63 -6.17 -0.32
CA SER A 157 4.75 -6.38 0.57
C SER A 157 5.32 -5.05 1.05
N PRO A 158 5.81 -4.97 2.29
CA PRO A 158 6.51 -3.78 2.76
C PRO A 158 7.74 -3.49 1.88
N ILE A 159 8.03 -2.22 1.63
CA ILE A 159 9.19 -1.75 0.86
C ILE A 159 10.54 -2.26 1.41
N GLY A 160 10.52 -2.87 2.55
CA GLY A 160 11.66 -3.53 3.19
C GLY A 160 11.34 -3.82 4.65
N ARG A 161 12.11 -4.74 5.22
CA ARG A 161 11.95 -5.18 6.61
C ARG A 161 12.79 -4.36 7.59
N SER A 162 13.58 -3.42 7.09
CA SER A 162 14.45 -2.56 7.91
C SER A 162 13.75 -1.27 8.28
N PRO A 163 13.92 -0.75 9.50
CA PRO A 163 13.42 0.57 9.89
C PRO A 163 13.99 1.73 9.04
N ARG A 164 15.03 1.45 8.26
CA ARG A 164 15.65 2.40 7.31
C ARG A 164 15.00 2.38 5.93
N SER A 165 14.15 1.40 5.66
CA SER A 165 13.42 1.28 4.41
C SER A 165 12.25 2.25 4.39
N ASN A 166 12.22 3.12 3.38
CA ASN A 166 11.14 4.08 3.15
C ASN A 166 11.00 4.36 1.64
N PRO A 167 9.86 4.91 1.20
CA PRO A 167 9.63 5.18 -0.22
C PRO A 167 10.69 6.05 -0.87
N ALA A 168 11.17 7.11 -0.21
CA ALA A 168 12.14 8.03 -0.77
C ALA A 168 13.52 7.36 -1.02
N THR A 169 13.92 6.45 -0.12
CA THR A 169 15.14 5.66 -0.31
C THR A 169 14.97 4.63 -1.42
N PHE A 170 13.81 3.97 -1.48
CA PHE A 170 13.52 2.94 -2.48
C PHE A 170 13.46 3.50 -3.91
N THR A 171 12.84 4.65 -4.10
CA THR A 171 12.76 5.33 -5.41
C THR A 171 14.03 6.06 -5.82
N GLY A 172 14.99 6.21 -4.91
CA GLY A 172 16.23 6.98 -5.15
C GLY A 172 16.09 8.49 -4.95
N VAL A 173 14.90 9.05 -4.85
CA VAL A 173 14.62 10.49 -4.64
C VAL A 173 15.38 11.07 -3.43
N PHE A 174 15.65 10.22 -2.43
CA PHE A 174 16.40 10.67 -1.26
C PHE A 174 17.84 11.14 -1.59
N ASN A 175 18.41 10.68 -2.72
CA ASN A 175 19.70 11.18 -3.19
C ASN A 175 19.60 12.66 -3.62
N ASP A 176 18.56 13.00 -4.36
CA ASP A 176 18.31 14.37 -4.83
C ASP A 176 18.00 15.30 -3.66
N ILE A 177 17.21 14.83 -2.69
CA ILE A 177 16.95 15.56 -1.44
C ILE A 177 18.25 15.86 -0.70
N ARG A 178 19.15 14.88 -0.56
CA ARG A 178 20.43 15.09 0.13
C ARG A 178 21.34 16.08 -0.61
N ASN A 179 21.35 16.04 -1.92
CA ASN A 179 22.11 16.99 -2.73
C ASN A 179 21.54 18.39 -2.57
N LEU A 180 20.22 18.55 -2.61
CA LEU A 180 19.56 19.83 -2.38
C LEU A 180 19.94 20.43 -1.03
N PHE A 181 19.91 19.66 0.05
CA PHE A 181 20.33 20.13 1.37
C PHE A 181 21.82 20.47 1.43
N ALA A 182 22.67 19.72 0.73
CA ALA A 182 24.11 20.02 0.67
C ALA A 182 24.42 21.32 -0.09
N ASP A 183 23.54 21.74 -0.98
CA ASP A 183 23.67 22.96 -1.76
C ASP A 183 23.17 24.22 -1.06
N THR A 184 22.47 24.08 0.07
CA THR A 184 22.01 25.22 0.85
C THR A 184 23.20 26.07 1.36
N PRO A 185 23.03 27.39 1.54
CA PRO A 185 24.08 28.28 2.07
C PRO A 185 24.64 27.81 3.41
N ASP A 186 23.74 27.40 4.32
CA ASP A 186 24.14 26.93 5.64
C ASP A 186 24.99 25.66 5.60
N ALA A 187 24.62 24.71 4.75
CA ALA A 187 25.40 23.49 4.57
C ALA A 187 26.80 23.78 4.00
N LYS A 188 26.91 24.70 3.03
CA LYS A 188 28.17 25.13 2.43
C LYS A 188 29.07 25.81 3.44
N VAL A 189 28.56 26.71 4.25
CA VAL A 189 29.31 27.39 5.34
C VAL A 189 29.85 26.37 6.34
N ARG A 190 29.07 25.35 6.69
CA ARG A 190 29.45 24.30 7.63
C ARG A 190 30.26 23.15 6.98
N GLY A 191 30.50 23.20 5.67
CA GLY A 191 31.23 22.16 4.93
C GLY A 191 30.48 20.82 4.87
N PHE A 192 29.14 20.82 4.92
CA PHE A 192 28.36 19.61 4.91
C PHE A 192 28.14 19.13 3.47
N LYS A 193 28.56 17.92 3.19
CA LYS A 193 28.31 17.21 1.92
C LYS A 193 27.06 16.35 2.05
N ALA A 194 26.53 15.88 0.91
CA ALA A 194 25.31 15.06 0.83
C ALA A 194 25.28 13.86 1.81
N GLY A 195 26.42 13.22 2.08
CA GLY A 195 26.52 12.13 3.06
C GLY A 195 26.16 12.54 4.50
N ARG A 196 26.31 13.85 4.84
CA ARG A 196 25.92 14.35 6.15
C ARG A 196 24.42 14.38 6.36
N PHE A 197 23.63 14.43 5.30
CA PHE A 197 22.17 14.38 5.30
C PHE A 197 21.64 12.96 5.10
N SER A 198 22.44 11.94 5.43
CA SER A 198 22.04 10.54 5.40
C SER A 198 21.93 9.97 6.81
N PHE A 199 20.77 9.35 7.12
CA PHE A 199 20.60 8.60 8.36
C PHE A 199 21.21 7.19 8.31
N ASN A 200 21.81 6.79 7.18
CA ASN A 200 22.48 5.49 7.00
C ASN A 200 24.00 5.57 7.18
N VAL A 201 24.57 6.77 7.06
CA VAL A 201 26.02 6.97 7.03
C VAL A 201 26.50 7.58 8.34
N ALA A 202 27.62 7.09 8.84
CA ALA A 202 28.30 7.69 9.99
C ALA A 202 28.59 9.18 9.77
N GLY A 203 28.42 9.99 10.79
CA GLY A 203 28.55 11.45 10.73
C GLY A 203 27.30 12.19 10.27
N GLY A 204 26.33 11.57 9.62
CA GLY A 204 24.99 12.11 9.35
C GLY A 204 23.95 11.55 10.30
N ARG A 205 24.02 10.25 10.57
CA ARG A 205 23.09 9.54 11.44
C ARG A 205 23.31 9.85 12.92
N CYS A 206 22.26 9.66 13.70
CA CYS A 206 22.38 9.57 15.15
C CYS A 206 23.12 8.28 15.52
N GLU A 207 24.27 8.39 16.18
CA GLU A 207 25.09 7.22 16.51
C GLU A 207 24.46 6.39 17.65
N ALA A 208 23.70 7.01 18.56
CA ALA A 208 23.05 6.32 19.67
C ALA A 208 22.02 5.25 19.23
N CYS A 209 21.33 5.47 18.09
CA CYS A 209 20.40 4.51 17.50
C CYS A 209 20.85 4.04 16.10
N SER A 210 22.05 4.38 15.68
CA SER A 210 22.58 4.05 14.35
C SER A 210 21.66 4.46 13.20
N GLY A 211 20.86 5.54 13.36
CA GLY A 211 19.94 6.03 12.36
C GLY A 211 18.55 5.33 12.35
N ASN A 212 18.27 4.44 13.28
CA ASN A 212 16.97 3.75 13.35
C ASN A 212 15.86 4.63 13.93
N GLY A 213 16.20 5.65 14.73
CA GLY A 213 15.24 6.52 15.41
C GLY A 213 14.71 5.94 16.72
N TYR A 214 14.90 4.66 16.97
CA TYR A 214 14.51 3.94 18.18
C TYR A 214 15.56 2.89 18.56
N LYS A 215 15.48 2.41 19.78
CA LYS A 215 16.24 1.28 20.30
C LYS A 215 15.29 0.09 20.45
N THR A 216 15.72 -1.06 20.02
CA THR A 216 14.99 -2.32 20.24
C THR A 216 15.45 -2.93 21.55
N ILE A 217 14.51 -3.24 22.41
CA ILE A 217 14.74 -4.04 23.62
C ILE A 217 14.25 -5.44 23.30
N GLU A 218 15.19 -6.34 23.06
CA GLU A 218 14.89 -7.76 22.79
C GLU A 218 14.39 -8.44 24.04
N MET A 219 13.27 -9.12 23.93
CA MET A 219 12.68 -9.89 25.03
C MET A 219 12.61 -11.36 24.65
N ASN A 220 13.21 -12.24 25.46
CA ASN A 220 13.37 -13.67 25.15
C ASN A 220 12.06 -14.43 24.90
N PHE A 221 10.94 -14.01 25.51
CA PHE A 221 9.64 -14.71 25.44
C PHE A 221 8.46 -13.82 25.05
N LEU A 222 8.70 -12.52 24.81
CA LEU A 222 7.70 -11.54 24.44
C LEU A 222 8.14 -10.83 23.15
N PRO A 223 7.22 -10.19 22.42
CA PRO A 223 7.59 -9.36 21.28
C PRO A 223 8.56 -8.25 21.69
N ASP A 224 9.51 -7.94 20.83
CA ASP A 224 10.47 -6.85 21.03
C ASP A 224 9.77 -5.51 21.29
N VAL A 225 10.31 -4.74 22.22
CA VAL A 225 9.82 -3.41 22.55
C VAL A 225 10.66 -2.36 21.85
N TYR A 226 10.02 -1.45 21.15
CA TYR A 226 10.66 -0.34 20.44
C TYR A 226 10.50 0.95 21.25
N VAL A 227 11.62 1.49 21.74
CA VAL A 227 11.65 2.73 22.52
C VAL A 227 12.26 3.84 21.66
N PRO A 228 11.61 5.03 21.53
CA PRO A 228 12.20 6.16 20.82
C PRO A 228 13.60 6.48 21.35
N CYS A 229 14.52 6.78 20.44
CA CYS A 229 15.90 7.13 20.84
C CYS A 229 15.89 8.46 21.60
N GLU A 230 16.35 8.47 22.83
CA GLU A 230 16.41 9.66 23.69
C GLU A 230 17.26 10.78 23.08
N THR A 231 18.36 10.41 22.41
CA THR A 231 19.30 11.39 21.81
C THR A 231 18.70 12.13 20.62
N CYS A 232 18.10 11.41 19.67
CA CYS A 232 17.55 12.04 18.46
C CYS A 232 16.01 12.17 18.47
N ARG A 233 15.34 11.68 19.52
CA ARG A 233 13.89 11.75 19.69
C ARG A 233 13.12 11.27 18.44
N GLY A 234 13.60 10.19 17.83
CA GLY A 234 13.01 9.62 16.61
C GLY A 234 13.45 10.27 15.30
N LYS A 235 14.16 11.38 15.32
CA LYS A 235 14.57 12.15 14.13
C LYS A 235 15.63 11.48 13.28
N ARG A 236 16.35 10.46 13.78
CA ARG A 236 17.36 9.65 13.10
C ARG A 236 18.70 10.33 12.78
N TYR A 237 18.73 11.64 12.75
CA TYR A 237 19.93 12.43 12.43
C TYR A 237 20.64 12.92 13.69
N LYS A 238 21.90 13.29 13.49
CA LYS A 238 22.65 14.05 14.48
C LYS A 238 22.08 15.48 14.55
N GLU A 239 22.03 16.08 15.75
CA GLU A 239 21.33 17.35 16.01
C GLU A 239 21.80 18.50 15.12
N ASP A 240 23.13 18.60 14.89
CA ASP A 240 23.73 19.64 14.06
C ASP A 240 23.27 19.68 12.58
N LYS A 241 22.52 18.66 12.10
CA LYS A 241 21.94 18.61 10.74
C LYS A 241 20.52 19.14 10.71
N LEU A 242 19.83 19.11 11.84
CA LEU A 242 18.43 19.50 11.92
C LEU A 242 18.22 21.01 11.88
N ASP A 243 19.31 21.77 12.05
CA ASP A 243 19.32 23.24 12.01
C ASP A 243 19.56 23.81 10.61
N VAL A 244 19.85 22.96 9.62
CA VAL A 244 20.04 23.40 8.23
C VAL A 244 18.69 23.56 7.56
N GLN A 245 18.38 24.77 7.10
CA GLN A 245 17.14 25.15 6.41
C GLN A 245 17.38 25.46 4.95
#